data_51bef576406d70cda4537859848ce7f9
#
_entry.id   51bef576406d70cda4537859848ce7f9
#
_cell.length_a   1.000
_cell.length_b   1.000
_cell.length_c   1.000
_cell.angle_alpha   90.00
_cell.angle_beta   90.00
_cell.angle_gamma   90.00
#
_symmetry.space_group_name_H-M   'P 1'
#
loop_
_entity.id
_entity.type
_entity.pdbx_description
1 polymer ?
#
loop_
_entity_poly.entity_id
_entity_poly.type
_entity_poly.pdbx_seq_one_letter_code
_entity_poly.pdbx_strand_id
1 'polypeptide(L)'
;MGKMKYPNIDEFTKVITLGTVDRSKKIFFPAKTMNGISGVRIASLLLDNHGNNYLIDEGWFEQSRYDYFKDNNEIINAEILGYIRYPTQKKMFTPENSISSNEWYYYDLEQIQTFLNVKINQKFFIKNMSNYAENFLIPSSQNHNFSNNHLQYAITWFLMSFSFLIIFIIYLFRKKK
;
A
#
# COMPACT_ATOMS: atom_id res chain seq x y z
N MET A 1 36.89 6.61 2.05
CA MET A 1 35.46 6.78 2.33
C MET A 1 34.73 5.53 1.84
N GLY A 2 34.55 4.53 2.72
CA GLY A 2 34.00 3.22 2.34
C GLY A 2 32.49 3.34 2.12
N LYS A 3 32.03 3.00 0.93
CA LYS A 3 30.59 2.77 0.66
C LYS A 3 30.17 1.59 1.54
N MET A 4 29.34 1.82 2.56
CA MET A 4 28.68 0.72 3.25
C MET A 4 27.89 -0.09 2.20
N LYS A 5 28.35 -1.31 1.98
CA LYS A 5 27.67 -2.31 1.18
C LYS A 5 26.51 -2.80 2.06
N TYR A 6 25.32 -2.24 1.88
CA TYR A 6 24.13 -2.80 2.53
C TYR A 6 24.03 -4.27 2.09
N PRO A 7 23.91 -5.22 3.04
CA PRO A 7 23.64 -6.60 2.67
C PRO A 7 22.37 -6.65 1.83
N ASN A 8 22.24 -7.66 0.96
CA ASN A 8 20.97 -7.95 0.29
C ASN A 8 19.94 -8.27 1.39
N ILE A 9 19.12 -7.28 1.73
CA ILE A 9 18.05 -7.46 2.71
C ILE A 9 16.88 -7.98 1.92
N ASP A 10 16.34 -9.14 2.27
CA ASP A 10 15.21 -9.73 1.56
C ASP A 10 13.94 -8.89 1.72
N GLU A 11 13.10 -8.87 0.69
CA GLU A 11 11.78 -8.26 0.76
C GLU A 11 10.96 -8.93 1.89
N PHE A 12 10.13 -8.17 2.60
CA PHE A 12 9.38 -8.58 3.79
C PHE A 12 10.21 -8.85 5.06
N THR A 13 11.51 -8.57 5.04
CA THR A 13 12.30 -8.59 6.27
C THR A 13 11.71 -7.60 7.27
N LYS A 14 11.41 -8.09 8.48
CA LYS A 14 10.96 -7.25 9.58
C LYS A 14 12.10 -6.40 10.10
N VAL A 15 11.81 -5.13 10.35
CA VAL A 15 12.76 -4.16 10.88
C VAL A 15 12.15 -3.44 12.07
N ILE A 16 12.98 -3.17 13.07
CA ILE A 16 12.66 -2.29 14.18
C ILE A 16 13.65 -1.15 14.11
N THR A 17 13.18 0.06 14.11
CA THR A 17 14.02 1.26 14.15
C THR A 17 13.44 2.32 15.07
N LEU A 18 14.33 2.96 15.82
CA LEU A 18 14.00 4.19 16.53
C LEU A 18 14.28 5.35 15.58
N GLY A 19 13.34 6.25 15.44
CA GLY A 19 13.50 7.37 14.51
C GLY A 19 12.38 8.40 14.62
N THR A 20 12.49 9.39 13.76
CA THR A 20 11.58 10.51 13.66
C THR A 20 10.81 10.44 12.35
N VAL A 21 9.48 10.37 12.42
CA VAL A 21 8.59 10.49 11.26
C VAL A 21 8.25 11.97 11.08
N ASP A 22 8.63 12.53 9.95
CA ASP A 22 8.36 13.91 9.59
C ASP A 22 7.22 13.99 8.57
N ARG A 23 6.02 14.34 9.02
CA ARG A 23 4.83 14.52 8.19
C ARG A 23 4.79 15.84 7.43
N SER A 24 5.75 16.74 7.61
CA SER A 24 5.91 17.86 6.69
C SER A 24 6.39 17.40 5.30
N LYS A 25 6.97 16.21 5.25
CA LYS A 25 7.48 15.52 4.06
C LYS A 25 6.67 14.27 3.78
N LYS A 26 5.45 14.43 3.26
CA LYS A 26 4.48 13.35 3.05
C LYS A 26 3.93 13.29 1.64
N ILE A 27 3.48 12.12 1.27
CA ILE A 27 2.81 11.83 0.00
C ILE A 27 1.58 10.97 0.22
N PHE A 28 0.61 11.03 -0.70
CA PHE A 28 -0.66 10.33 -0.58
C PHE A 28 -0.87 9.36 -1.74
N PHE A 29 -1.39 8.18 -1.41
CA PHE A 29 -1.76 7.17 -2.39
C PHE A 29 -3.26 6.94 -2.32
N PRO A 30 -4.03 7.07 -3.43
CA PRO A 30 -5.39 6.57 -3.48
C PRO A 30 -5.42 5.10 -3.05
N ALA A 31 -6.24 4.76 -2.09
CA ALA A 31 -6.27 3.42 -1.51
C ALA A 31 -7.56 2.69 -1.86
N LYS A 32 -7.48 1.36 -1.79
CA LYS A 32 -8.67 0.53 -1.92
C LYS A 32 -9.65 0.82 -0.79
N THR A 33 -10.93 0.72 -1.13
CA THR A 33 -12.03 0.76 -0.17
C THR A 33 -11.86 -0.36 0.87
N MET A 34 -12.00 -0.01 2.14
CA MET A 34 -11.99 -0.94 3.26
C MET A 34 -13.37 -0.93 3.94
N ASN A 35 -14.02 -2.09 4.05
CA ASN A 35 -15.37 -2.22 4.61
C ASN A 35 -16.40 -1.26 3.98
N GLY A 36 -16.30 -1.01 2.67
CA GLY A 36 -17.19 -0.10 1.95
C GLY A 36 -16.83 1.39 2.06
N ILE A 37 -15.79 1.75 2.81
CA ILE A 37 -15.35 3.13 3.03
C ILE A 37 -14.15 3.42 2.14
N SER A 38 -14.20 4.50 1.37
CA SER A 38 -13.08 4.98 0.56
C SER A 38 -11.96 5.51 1.45
N GLY A 39 -10.73 5.26 1.05
CA GLY A 39 -9.58 5.68 1.86
C GLY A 39 -8.36 6.08 1.06
N VAL A 40 -7.40 6.60 1.79
CA VAL A 40 -6.11 7.07 1.31
C VAL A 40 -5.01 6.45 2.15
N ARG A 41 -3.85 6.23 1.57
CA ARG A 41 -2.64 5.88 2.30
C ARG A 41 -1.71 7.06 2.35
N ILE A 42 -1.04 7.22 3.48
CA ILE A 42 -0.01 8.23 3.68
C ILE A 42 1.35 7.56 3.78
N ALA A 43 2.34 8.15 3.13
CA ALA A 43 3.74 7.82 3.35
C ALA A 43 4.52 9.10 3.64
N SER A 44 5.43 9.03 4.59
CA SER A 44 6.17 10.17 5.12
C SER A 44 7.67 9.89 5.16
N LEU A 45 8.46 10.92 5.46
CA LEU A 45 9.88 10.77 5.68
C LEU A 45 10.15 10.17 7.06
N LEU A 46 10.97 9.13 7.12
CA LEU A 46 11.53 8.58 8.34
C LEU A 46 13.02 8.86 8.41
N LEU A 47 13.46 9.55 9.44
CA LEU A 47 14.86 9.74 9.80
C LEU A 47 15.21 8.80 10.94
N ASP A 48 16.13 7.86 10.70
CA ASP A 48 16.62 6.96 11.75
C ASP A 48 17.67 7.64 12.66
N ASN A 49 17.99 7.01 13.80
CA ASN A 49 18.98 7.54 14.75
C ASN A 49 20.42 7.54 14.20
N HIS A 50 20.65 6.96 13.01
CA HIS A 50 21.96 6.94 12.33
C HIS A 50 22.05 8.03 11.23
N GLY A 51 21.00 8.83 11.08
CA GLY A 51 20.94 9.92 10.08
C GLY A 51 20.58 9.44 8.68
N ASN A 52 20.03 8.23 8.52
CA ASN A 52 19.55 7.77 7.23
C ASN A 52 18.08 8.11 7.04
N ASN A 53 17.72 8.51 5.84
CA ASN A 53 16.36 8.83 5.47
C ASN A 53 15.72 7.69 4.67
N TYR A 54 14.52 7.31 5.07
CA TYR A 54 13.69 6.31 4.40
C TYR A 54 12.31 6.88 4.10
N LEU A 55 11.62 6.33 3.13
CA LEU A 55 10.18 6.51 3.00
C LEU A 55 9.50 5.48 3.89
N ILE A 56 8.57 5.90 4.74
CA ILE A 56 7.71 5.02 5.52
C ILE A 56 6.27 5.14 5.04
N ASP A 57 5.66 4.02 4.64
CA ASP A 57 4.23 3.90 4.42
C ASP A 57 3.56 3.69 5.77
N GLU A 58 3.01 4.76 6.32
CA GLU A 58 2.43 4.77 7.67
C GLU A 58 1.16 3.93 7.74
N GLY A 59 0.33 3.95 6.68
CA GLY A 59 -0.90 3.17 6.67
C GLY A 59 -2.05 3.82 5.90
N TRP A 60 -3.24 3.29 6.15
CA TRP A 60 -4.50 3.69 5.53
C TRP A 60 -5.34 4.51 6.51
N PHE A 61 -6.03 5.50 5.98
CA PHE A 61 -7.04 6.29 6.70
C PHE A 61 -8.25 6.58 5.79
N GLU A 62 -9.38 6.88 6.40
CA GLU A 62 -10.62 7.21 5.70
C GLU A 62 -10.50 8.54 4.92
N GLN A 63 -11.03 8.58 3.70
CA GLN A 63 -10.99 9.77 2.83
C GLN A 63 -11.54 11.04 3.49
N SER A 64 -12.51 10.93 4.39
CA SER A 64 -13.07 12.05 5.16
C SER A 64 -12.05 12.79 6.03
N ARG A 65 -10.91 12.14 6.33
CA ARG A 65 -9.80 12.71 7.12
C ARG A 65 -8.66 13.25 6.28
N TYR A 66 -8.85 13.35 4.96
CA TYR A 66 -7.78 13.79 4.06
C TYR A 66 -7.22 15.16 4.43
N ASP A 67 -8.09 16.15 4.71
CA ASP A 67 -7.67 17.51 5.05
C ASP A 67 -6.90 17.54 6.38
N TYR A 68 -7.30 16.73 7.36
CA TYR A 68 -6.54 16.58 8.60
C TYR A 68 -5.09 16.14 8.33
N PHE A 69 -4.89 15.08 7.54
CA PHE A 69 -3.54 14.60 7.23
C PHE A 69 -2.79 15.53 6.29
N LYS A 70 -3.48 16.23 5.41
CA LYS A 70 -2.87 17.21 4.51
C LYS A 70 -2.24 18.36 5.29
N ASP A 71 -2.93 18.87 6.29
CA ASP A 71 -2.50 20.03 7.09
C ASP A 71 -1.61 19.63 8.29
N ASN A 72 -1.66 18.38 8.73
CA ASN A 72 -0.85 17.87 9.83
C ASN A 72 0.62 17.72 9.40
N ASN A 73 1.50 18.60 9.91
CA ASN A 73 2.94 18.58 9.70
C ASN A 73 3.70 18.13 10.96
N GLU A 74 3.10 17.25 11.74
CA GLU A 74 3.65 16.75 12.98
C GLU A 74 4.97 15.99 12.78
N ILE A 75 5.85 16.11 13.76
CA ILE A 75 7.10 15.35 13.85
C ILE A 75 6.96 14.38 15.02
N ILE A 76 6.96 13.09 14.73
CA ILE A 76 6.68 12.03 15.70
C ILE A 76 7.95 11.21 15.94
N ASN A 77 8.42 11.20 17.20
CA ASN A 77 9.49 10.30 17.61
C ASN A 77 8.89 8.98 18.10
N ALA A 78 9.27 7.89 17.46
CA ALA A 78 8.69 6.60 17.77
C ALA A 78 9.66 5.45 17.51
N GLU A 79 9.39 4.33 18.19
CA GLU A 79 9.88 3.02 17.78
C GLU A 79 8.96 2.45 16.72
N ILE A 80 9.51 2.20 15.56
CA ILE A 80 8.78 1.76 14.39
C ILE A 80 9.08 0.30 14.13
N LEU A 81 8.06 -0.54 14.23
CA LEU A 81 8.07 -1.89 13.72
C LEU A 81 7.50 -1.87 12.30
N GLY A 82 8.23 -2.38 11.35
CA GLY A 82 7.81 -2.42 9.96
C GLY A 82 8.43 -3.60 9.21
N TYR A 83 8.19 -3.64 7.90
CA TYR A 83 8.87 -4.56 6.99
C TYR A 83 9.30 -3.85 5.72
N ILE A 84 10.38 -4.35 5.15
CA ILE A 84 10.98 -3.81 3.93
C ILE A 84 10.15 -4.18 2.70
N ARG A 85 9.96 -3.23 1.81
CA ARG A 85 9.39 -3.42 0.48
C ARG A 85 10.26 -2.75 -0.56
N TYR A 86 10.45 -3.43 -1.67
CA TYR A 86 11.07 -2.83 -2.84
C TYR A 86 10.06 -2.02 -3.66
N PRO A 87 10.51 -0.91 -4.28
CA PRO A 87 9.67 -0.15 -5.20
C PRO A 87 9.25 -1.05 -6.36
N THR A 88 8.00 -1.00 -6.73
CA THR A 88 7.49 -1.74 -7.89
C THR A 88 7.47 -0.85 -9.12
N GLN A 89 7.89 -1.38 -10.25
CA GLN A 89 7.78 -0.66 -11.52
C GLN A 89 6.31 -0.41 -11.86
N LYS A 90 6.07 0.69 -12.57
CA LYS A 90 4.75 1.02 -13.11
C LYS A 90 4.22 -0.12 -13.96
N LYS A 91 2.98 -0.55 -13.71
CA LYS A 91 2.28 -1.54 -14.53
C LYS A 91 1.56 -0.86 -15.69
N MET A 92 1.24 -1.61 -16.76
CA MET A 92 0.66 -1.12 -18.02
C MET A 92 -0.59 -0.23 -17.81
N PHE A 93 -1.45 -0.54 -16.83
CA PHE A 93 -2.69 0.20 -16.55
C PHE A 93 -2.62 1.06 -15.29
N THR A 94 -1.43 1.30 -14.73
CA THR A 94 -1.28 2.18 -13.57
C THR A 94 -1.22 3.63 -14.08
N PRO A 95 -2.03 4.55 -13.54
CA PRO A 95 -1.92 5.98 -13.86
C PRO A 95 -0.52 6.54 -13.55
N GLU A 96 -0.18 7.66 -14.16
CA GLU A 96 1.03 8.41 -13.79
C GLU A 96 0.85 9.05 -12.41
N ASN A 97 1.96 9.18 -11.69
CA ASN A 97 1.99 9.96 -10.46
C ASN A 97 1.70 11.43 -10.77
N SER A 98 0.81 12.06 -10.03
CA SER A 98 0.49 13.48 -10.15
C SER A 98 1.20 14.27 -9.07
N ILE A 99 2.35 14.85 -9.42
CA ILE A 99 3.18 15.63 -8.49
C ILE A 99 2.45 16.90 -8.03
N SER A 100 1.69 17.54 -8.93
CA SER A 100 0.97 18.79 -8.64
C SER A 100 -0.15 18.63 -7.62
N SER A 101 -0.84 17.48 -7.61
CA SER A 101 -1.89 17.15 -6.65
C SER A 101 -1.41 16.31 -5.48
N ASN A 102 -0.13 15.94 -5.45
CA ASN A 102 0.45 15.01 -4.47
C ASN A 102 -0.31 13.67 -4.42
N GLU A 103 -0.70 13.14 -5.60
CA GLU A 103 -1.36 11.85 -5.74
C GLU A 103 -0.41 10.85 -6.39
N TRP A 104 -0.15 9.75 -5.69
CA TRP A 104 0.81 8.75 -6.08
C TRP A 104 0.15 7.39 -6.30
N TYR A 105 0.47 6.71 -7.40
CA TYR A 105 -0.12 5.43 -7.77
C TYR A 105 0.88 4.28 -7.66
N TYR A 106 2.19 4.59 -7.66
CA TYR A 106 3.28 3.64 -7.46
C TYR A 106 4.46 4.31 -6.77
N TYR A 107 5.30 3.50 -6.13
CA TYR A 107 6.47 3.98 -5.39
C TYR A 107 7.66 4.20 -6.34
N ASP A 108 7.75 5.36 -6.94
CA ASP A 108 8.94 5.84 -7.65
C ASP A 108 9.80 6.66 -6.68
N LEU A 109 10.82 6.01 -6.09
CA LEU A 109 11.62 6.63 -5.04
C LEU A 109 12.46 7.82 -5.54
N GLU A 110 12.83 7.86 -6.83
CA GLU A 110 13.51 9.00 -7.44
C GLU A 110 12.58 10.22 -7.56
N GLN A 111 11.36 10.02 -8.10
CA GLN A 111 10.37 11.09 -8.17
C GLN A 111 9.99 11.57 -6.77
N ILE A 112 9.78 10.64 -5.82
CA ILE A 112 9.43 10.97 -4.44
C ILE A 112 10.55 11.78 -3.76
N GLN A 113 11.80 11.37 -3.91
CA GLN A 113 12.95 12.11 -3.41
C GLN A 113 12.96 13.55 -3.93
N THR A 114 12.75 13.72 -5.23
CA THR A 114 12.72 15.04 -5.88
C THR A 114 11.58 15.89 -5.35
N PHE A 115 10.37 15.30 -5.21
CA PHE A 115 9.20 15.99 -4.68
C PHE A 115 9.38 16.43 -3.22
N LEU A 116 9.88 15.53 -2.36
CA LEU A 116 10.11 15.82 -0.95
C LEU A 116 11.32 16.74 -0.74
N ASN A 117 12.17 16.93 -1.76
CA ASN A 117 13.44 17.66 -1.70
C ASN A 117 14.35 17.16 -0.56
N VAL A 118 14.41 15.84 -0.37
CA VAL A 118 15.24 15.17 0.65
C VAL A 118 15.79 13.87 0.09
N LYS A 119 17.09 13.64 0.26
CA LYS A 119 17.72 12.38 -0.16
C LYS A 119 17.23 11.22 0.70
N ILE A 120 16.60 10.22 0.09
CA ILE A 120 16.08 9.02 0.73
C ILE A 120 16.76 7.76 0.18
N ASN A 121 16.61 6.64 0.90
CA ASN A 121 17.06 5.33 0.43
C ASN A 121 16.34 4.98 -0.88
N GLN A 122 17.11 4.64 -1.93
CA GLN A 122 16.57 4.33 -3.26
C GLN A 122 16.34 2.85 -3.50
N LYS A 123 16.69 1.97 -2.55
CA LYS A 123 16.58 0.53 -2.73
C LYS A 123 15.25 -0.01 -2.21
N PHE A 124 14.78 0.51 -1.08
CA PHE A 124 13.59 0.02 -0.41
C PHE A 124 12.90 1.14 0.39
N PHE A 125 11.66 0.90 0.73
CA PHE A 125 10.89 1.68 1.69
C PHE A 125 10.36 0.78 2.80
N ILE A 126 9.90 1.36 3.90
CA ILE A 126 9.41 0.62 5.06
C ILE A 126 7.89 0.69 5.08
N LYS A 127 7.21 -0.43 5.27
CA LYS A 127 5.79 -0.48 5.58
C LYS A 127 5.59 -0.64 7.06
N ASN A 128 4.88 0.29 7.65
CA ASN A 128 4.60 0.33 9.07
C ASN A 128 3.67 -0.81 9.52
N MET A 129 3.98 -1.40 10.65
CA MET A 129 3.20 -2.42 11.35
C MET A 129 2.76 -1.99 12.75
N SER A 130 3.34 -0.91 13.29
CA SER A 130 3.08 -0.42 14.66
C SER A 130 2.02 0.65 14.68
N ASN A 131 1.33 0.75 15.82
CA ASN A 131 0.39 1.84 16.11
C ASN A 131 1.13 2.89 16.95
N TYR A 132 1.92 3.75 16.30
CA TYR A 132 2.64 4.84 16.97
C TYR A 132 1.95 6.20 16.81
N ALA A 133 0.88 6.26 16.06
CA ALA A 133 0.16 7.47 15.73
C ALA A 133 -1.33 7.34 16.09
N GLU A 134 -2.16 8.13 15.46
CA GLU A 134 -3.59 8.21 15.73
C GLU A 134 -4.32 6.87 15.53
N ASN A 135 -5.29 6.57 16.38
CA ASN A 135 -6.08 5.33 16.35
C ASN A 135 -6.85 5.10 15.03
N PHE A 136 -7.07 6.15 14.25
CA PHE A 136 -7.75 6.07 12.95
C PHE A 136 -6.79 5.87 11.76
N LEU A 137 -5.49 5.86 12.01
CA LEU A 137 -4.48 5.47 11.02
C LEU A 137 -4.24 3.96 11.14
N ILE A 138 -4.69 3.21 10.15
CA ILE A 138 -4.60 1.75 10.13
C ILE A 138 -3.28 1.34 9.49
N PRO A 139 -2.34 0.73 10.23
CA PRO A 139 -1.07 0.29 9.68
C PRO A 139 -1.22 -0.68 8.52
N SER A 140 -0.28 -0.67 7.61
CA SER A 140 -0.30 -1.48 6.40
C SER A 140 -0.40 -2.99 6.64
N SER A 141 0.01 -3.47 7.81
CA SER A 141 -0.08 -4.89 8.20
C SER A 141 -1.48 -5.35 8.56
N GLN A 142 -2.35 -4.44 9.04
CA GLN A 142 -3.71 -4.78 9.45
C GLN A 142 -4.71 -4.79 8.29
N ASN A 143 -4.30 -4.33 7.11
CA ASN A 143 -5.14 -4.25 5.91
C ASN A 143 -5.37 -5.60 5.20
N HIS A 144 -5.10 -6.74 5.83
CA HIS A 144 -5.23 -8.05 5.19
C HIS A 144 -6.59 -8.73 5.37
N ASN A 145 -7.65 -8.00 5.68
CA ASN A 145 -9.00 -8.54 5.53
C ASN A 145 -9.34 -8.63 4.02
N PHE A 146 -8.73 -9.60 3.35
CA PHE A 146 -9.20 -10.03 2.05
C PHE A 146 -10.62 -10.59 2.23
N SER A 147 -11.60 -9.93 1.63
CA SER A 147 -12.94 -10.51 1.52
C SER A 147 -12.81 -11.87 0.81
N ASN A 148 -12.96 -12.95 1.56
CA ASN A 148 -12.85 -14.31 1.04
C ASN A 148 -14.18 -14.73 0.42
N ASN A 149 -14.44 -14.27 -0.79
CA ASN A 149 -15.66 -14.60 -1.53
C ASN A 149 -15.49 -15.85 -2.42
N HIS A 150 -14.47 -16.67 -2.17
CA HIS A 150 -14.18 -17.84 -3.02
C HIS A 150 -15.37 -18.81 -3.07
N LEU A 151 -16.08 -19.02 -1.96
CA LEU A 151 -17.28 -19.86 -1.94
C LEU A 151 -18.39 -19.31 -2.84
N GLN A 152 -18.64 -18.00 -2.78
CA GLN A 152 -19.66 -17.36 -3.62
C GLN A 152 -19.32 -17.48 -5.11
N TYR A 153 -18.04 -17.28 -5.48
CA TYR A 153 -17.59 -17.50 -6.86
C TYR A 153 -17.74 -18.97 -7.28
N ALA A 154 -17.37 -19.92 -6.43
CA ALA A 154 -17.53 -21.34 -6.71
C ALA A 154 -19.01 -21.70 -6.97
N ILE A 155 -19.92 -21.27 -6.12
CA ILE A 155 -21.36 -21.51 -6.27
C ILE A 155 -21.87 -20.94 -7.61
N THR A 156 -21.49 -19.72 -7.98
CA THR A 156 -21.90 -19.11 -9.25
C THR A 156 -21.39 -19.89 -10.45
N TRP A 157 -20.17 -20.38 -10.44
CA TRP A 157 -19.60 -21.18 -11.50
C TRP A 157 -20.29 -22.55 -11.62
N PHE A 158 -20.59 -23.20 -10.50
CA PHE A 158 -21.35 -24.46 -10.49
C PHE A 158 -22.76 -24.29 -11.03
N LEU A 159 -23.49 -23.23 -10.63
CA LEU A 159 -24.82 -22.95 -11.14
C LEU A 159 -24.81 -22.67 -12.64
N MET A 160 -23.83 -21.94 -13.14
CA MET A 160 -23.64 -21.67 -14.56
C MET A 160 -23.37 -22.97 -15.35
N SER A 161 -22.47 -23.81 -14.84
CA SER A 161 -22.16 -25.12 -15.44
C SER A 161 -23.38 -26.02 -15.49
N PHE A 162 -24.16 -26.08 -14.42
CA PHE A 162 -25.39 -26.87 -14.34
C PHE A 162 -26.44 -26.37 -15.34
N SER A 163 -26.59 -25.07 -15.51
CA SER A 163 -27.49 -24.49 -16.50
C SER A 163 -27.13 -24.89 -17.92
N PHE A 164 -25.84 -24.84 -18.28
CA PHE A 164 -25.37 -25.31 -19.58
C PHE A 164 -25.61 -26.82 -19.79
N LEU A 165 -25.44 -27.62 -18.75
CA LEU A 165 -25.73 -29.06 -18.81
C LEU A 165 -27.21 -29.32 -19.13
N ILE A 166 -28.12 -28.60 -18.48
CA ILE A 166 -29.58 -28.72 -18.75
C ILE A 166 -29.90 -28.35 -20.21
N ILE A 167 -29.36 -27.22 -20.70
CA ILE A 167 -29.57 -26.77 -22.06
C ILE A 167 -29.02 -27.80 -23.05
N PHE A 168 -27.88 -28.39 -22.81
CA PHE A 168 -27.28 -29.43 -23.62
C PHE A 168 -28.15 -30.69 -23.66
N ILE A 169 -28.68 -31.16 -22.54
CA ILE A 169 -29.58 -32.29 -22.45
C ILE A 169 -30.85 -32.03 -23.26
N ILE A 170 -31.49 -30.87 -23.09
CA ILE A 170 -32.70 -30.50 -23.85
C ILE A 170 -32.39 -30.47 -25.35
N TYR A 171 -31.25 -29.94 -25.79
CA TYR A 171 -30.83 -29.92 -27.19
C TYR A 171 -30.69 -31.34 -27.76
N LEU A 172 -30.08 -32.28 -27.01
CA LEU A 172 -29.95 -33.69 -27.45
C LEU A 172 -31.28 -34.37 -27.65
N PHE A 173 -32.24 -34.14 -26.73
CA PHE A 173 -33.58 -34.75 -26.86
C PHE A 173 -34.42 -34.15 -28.00
N ARG A 174 -34.24 -32.86 -28.28
CA ARG A 174 -34.89 -32.20 -29.43
C ARG A 174 -34.38 -32.69 -30.79
N LYS A 175 -33.12 -33.06 -30.88
CA LYS A 175 -32.49 -33.54 -32.16
C LYS A 175 -32.88 -34.97 -32.50
N LYS A 176 -33.47 -35.74 -31.56
CA LYS A 176 -33.92 -37.11 -31.76
C LYS A 176 -35.38 -37.25 -32.20
N LYS A 177 -36.11 -36.14 -32.36
CA LYS A 177 -37.44 -36.06 -32.98
C LYS A 177 -37.28 -35.44 -34.39
#